data_3da58392ae0fdf15a8bf445e87dc0358
#
_entry.id   3da58392ae0fdf15a8bf445e87dc0358
#
_cell.length_a   1.000
_cell.length_b   1.000
_cell.length_c   1.000
_cell.angle_alpha   90.00
_cell.angle_beta   90.00
_cell.angle_gamma   90.00
#
_symmetry.space_group_name_H-M   'P 1'
#
loop_
_entity.id
_entity.type
_entity.pdbx_description
1 polymer ?
#
loop_
_entity_poly.entity_id
_entity_poly.type
_entity_poly.pdbx_seq_one_letter_code
_entity_poly.pdbx_strand_id
1 'polypeptide(L)'
;MGIKGWMLGLAAAGAAGEYGIARYFFHRTVVRGNAKRDRTQKMAGTDWDAYIPGIRASREWLAGQPQEDVYITSRDGLRLHGTFFCCEGSGRVVVCFHGYTSEGLNDYTSIAKPGLQPDGGG
;
A
#
# COMPACT_ATOMS: atom_id res chain seq x y z
N MET A 1 24.73 -38.00 -30.14
CA MET A 1 23.77 -36.93 -29.74
C MET A 1 24.07 -35.71 -30.57
N GLY A 2 23.24 -35.34 -31.54
CA GLY A 2 23.58 -34.32 -32.53
C GLY A 2 23.53 -32.91 -31.93
N ILE A 3 24.26 -31.98 -32.52
CA ILE A 3 24.34 -30.54 -32.18
C ILE A 3 22.93 -29.94 -31.94
N LYS A 4 21.89 -30.40 -32.58
CA LYS A 4 20.52 -29.95 -32.42
C LYS A 4 19.89 -30.25 -31.04
N GLY A 5 20.29 -31.34 -30.39
CA GLY A 5 19.69 -31.72 -29.08
C GLY A 5 20.18 -30.87 -27.92
N TRP A 6 21.45 -30.48 -27.86
CA TRP A 6 21.97 -29.64 -26.80
C TRP A 6 21.54 -28.16 -26.96
N MET A 7 21.34 -27.67 -28.19
CA MET A 7 20.81 -26.34 -28.45
C MET A 7 19.35 -26.20 -27.96
N LEU A 8 18.52 -27.25 -28.18
CA LEU A 8 17.15 -27.28 -27.64
C LEU A 8 17.15 -27.31 -26.10
N GLY A 9 18.08 -28.04 -25.50
CA GLY A 9 18.25 -28.06 -24.04
C GLY A 9 18.63 -26.70 -23.47
N LEU A 10 19.55 -25.98 -24.11
CA LEU A 10 19.92 -24.62 -23.69
C LEU A 10 18.78 -23.62 -23.86
N ALA A 11 18.05 -23.68 -24.96
CA ALA A 11 16.88 -22.82 -25.18
C ALA A 11 15.79 -23.07 -24.14
N ALA A 12 15.52 -24.33 -23.82
CA ALA A 12 14.54 -24.69 -22.77
C ALA A 12 15.01 -24.22 -21.39
N ALA A 13 16.27 -24.36 -21.06
CA ALA A 13 16.84 -23.87 -19.80
C ALA A 13 16.80 -22.34 -19.70
N GLY A 14 17.06 -21.62 -20.79
CA GLY A 14 16.93 -20.19 -20.89
C GLY A 14 15.50 -19.72 -20.62
N ALA A 15 14.53 -20.30 -21.32
CA ALA A 15 13.12 -19.98 -21.15
C ALA A 15 12.61 -20.28 -19.73
N ALA A 16 13.04 -21.39 -19.13
CA ALA A 16 12.71 -21.73 -17.75
C ALA A 16 13.31 -20.73 -16.76
N GLY A 17 14.53 -20.28 -17.01
CA GLY A 17 15.22 -19.25 -16.22
C GLY A 17 14.48 -17.90 -16.27
N GLU A 18 14.14 -17.43 -17.48
CA GLU A 18 13.36 -16.19 -17.65
C GLU A 18 12.01 -16.27 -16.97
N TYR A 19 11.30 -17.37 -17.14
CA TYR A 19 10.00 -17.59 -16.46
C TYR A 19 10.15 -17.57 -14.94
N GLY A 20 11.18 -18.22 -14.41
CA GLY A 20 11.46 -18.24 -12.97
C GLY A 20 11.73 -16.84 -12.41
N ILE A 21 12.55 -16.06 -13.11
CA ILE A 21 12.86 -14.66 -12.74
C ILE A 21 11.61 -13.80 -12.81
N ALA A 22 10.85 -13.85 -13.91
CA ALA A 22 9.62 -13.09 -14.08
C ALA A 22 8.59 -13.43 -12.99
N ARG A 23 8.40 -14.73 -12.69
CA ARG A 23 7.53 -15.21 -11.64
C ARG A 23 7.97 -14.73 -10.25
N TYR A 24 9.27 -14.75 -9.96
CA TYR A 24 9.81 -14.23 -8.69
C TYR A 24 9.49 -12.75 -8.52
N PHE A 25 9.77 -11.91 -9.51
CA PHE A 25 9.48 -10.49 -9.45
C PHE A 25 7.98 -10.22 -9.39
N PHE A 26 7.17 -10.95 -10.16
CA PHE A 26 5.72 -10.83 -10.10
C PHE A 26 5.17 -11.11 -8.69
N HIS A 27 5.60 -12.22 -8.08
CA HIS A 27 5.18 -12.53 -6.71
C HIS A 27 5.66 -11.51 -5.70
N ARG A 28 6.86 -10.96 -5.89
CA ARG A 28 7.42 -9.98 -4.97
C ARG A 28 6.76 -8.60 -5.08
N THR A 29 6.32 -8.23 -6.27
CA THR A 29 5.83 -6.87 -6.56
C THR A 29 4.31 -6.79 -6.64
N VAL A 30 3.65 -7.77 -7.24
CA VAL A 30 2.22 -7.72 -7.56
C VAL A 30 1.39 -8.53 -6.57
N VAL A 31 1.88 -9.72 -6.18
CA VAL A 31 1.12 -10.57 -5.26
C VAL A 31 1.20 -10.00 -3.85
N ARG A 32 0.06 -9.64 -3.31
CA ARG A 32 -0.07 -9.15 -1.94
C ARG A 32 0.33 -10.23 -0.95
N GLY A 33 1.44 -10.03 -0.24
CA GLY A 33 1.81 -10.89 0.88
C GLY A 33 0.90 -10.64 2.08
N ASN A 34 0.52 -11.70 2.79
CA ASN A 34 -0.29 -11.61 4.02
C ASN A 34 0.48 -11.06 5.24
N ALA A 35 1.74 -10.70 5.06
CA ALA A 35 2.53 -10.14 6.14
C ALA A 35 2.07 -8.71 6.42
N LYS A 36 1.47 -8.49 7.58
CA LYS A 36 1.36 -7.17 8.21
C LYS A 36 2.79 -6.66 8.45
N ARG A 37 3.38 -6.04 7.46
CA ARG A 37 4.66 -5.35 7.63
C ARG A 37 4.40 -4.12 8.46
N ASP A 38 5.02 -4.05 9.64
CA ASP A 38 5.19 -2.77 10.32
C ASP A 38 6.06 -1.88 9.43
N ARG A 39 5.42 -0.98 8.68
CA ARG A 39 6.05 -0.10 7.70
C ARG A 39 6.60 1.19 8.30
N THR A 40 6.70 1.28 9.61
CA THR A 40 7.58 2.27 10.25
C THR A 40 9.06 1.99 9.98
N GLN A 41 9.37 1.11 9.03
CA GLN A 41 10.74 0.79 8.68
C GLN A 41 11.44 1.99 8.03
N LYS A 42 12.56 2.33 8.62
CA LYS A 42 13.51 3.36 8.23
C LYS A 42 13.80 3.34 6.72
N MET A 43 13.46 4.41 6.03
CA MET A 43 14.01 4.63 4.70
C MET A 43 15.48 5.09 4.85
N ALA A 44 16.36 4.58 4.01
CA ALA A 44 17.77 4.95 4.05
C ALA A 44 17.95 6.48 3.91
N GLY A 45 18.77 7.06 4.76
CA GLY A 45 19.16 8.47 4.66
C GLY A 45 18.35 9.47 5.50
N THR A 46 17.33 9.03 6.23
CA THR A 46 16.54 9.92 7.11
C THR A 46 16.55 9.37 8.54
N ASP A 47 16.76 10.23 9.50
CA ASP A 47 16.57 9.90 10.92
C ASP A 47 15.07 9.90 11.25
N TRP A 48 14.49 8.71 11.26
CA TRP A 48 13.08 8.48 11.54
C TRP A 48 12.76 8.44 13.02
N ASP A 49 13.76 8.27 13.89
CA ASP A 49 13.52 8.01 15.32
C ASP A 49 12.79 9.19 15.97
N ALA A 50 13.06 10.41 15.52
CA ALA A 50 12.35 11.62 15.99
C ALA A 50 10.87 11.68 15.56
N TYR A 51 10.49 11.05 14.43
CA TYR A 51 9.15 11.14 13.85
C TYR A 51 8.25 9.96 14.20
N ILE A 52 8.84 8.79 14.50
CA ILE A 52 8.09 7.55 14.79
C ILE A 52 7.05 7.73 15.90
N PRO A 53 7.32 8.38 17.04
CA PRO A 53 6.32 8.58 18.09
C PRO A 53 5.10 9.36 17.58
N GLY A 54 5.32 10.43 16.82
CA GLY A 54 4.24 11.24 16.24
C GLY A 54 3.40 10.45 15.21
N ILE A 55 4.05 9.65 14.37
CA ILE A 55 3.37 8.78 13.40
C ILE A 55 2.50 7.75 14.11
N ARG A 56 3.00 7.12 15.16
CA ARG A 56 2.24 6.15 15.96
C ARG A 56 1.03 6.80 16.63
N ALA A 57 1.24 7.93 17.31
CA ALA A 57 0.16 8.66 17.95
C ALA A 57 -0.93 9.10 16.95
N SER A 58 -0.55 9.54 15.75
CA SER A 58 -1.48 9.92 14.70
C SER A 58 -2.27 8.71 14.17
N ARG A 59 -1.65 7.56 14.04
CA ARG A 59 -2.32 6.31 13.65
C ARG A 59 -3.32 5.84 14.70
N GLU A 60 -2.93 5.83 15.97
CA GLU A 60 -3.79 5.45 17.08
C GLU A 60 -5.00 6.38 17.16
N TRP A 61 -4.76 7.69 17.02
CA TRP A 61 -5.83 8.66 16.99
C TRP A 61 -6.80 8.41 15.83
N LEU A 62 -6.31 8.20 14.59
CA LEU A 62 -7.14 7.97 13.42
C LEU A 62 -7.92 6.65 13.51
N ALA A 63 -7.30 5.58 14.04
CA ALA A 63 -7.95 4.31 14.26
C ALA A 63 -9.10 4.38 15.29
N GLY A 64 -9.06 5.37 16.19
CA GLY A 64 -10.12 5.64 17.16
C GLY A 64 -11.27 6.51 16.62
N GLN A 65 -11.15 7.06 15.39
CA GLN A 65 -12.23 7.87 14.82
C GLN A 65 -13.36 6.98 14.27
N PRO A 66 -14.61 7.48 14.28
CA PRO A 66 -15.72 6.81 13.59
C PRO A 66 -15.39 6.61 12.12
N GLN A 67 -15.45 5.35 11.67
CA GLN A 67 -15.07 4.99 10.30
C GLN A 67 -16.06 3.97 9.74
N GLU A 68 -16.24 4.00 8.43
CA GLU A 68 -17.09 3.10 7.69
C GLU A 68 -16.32 2.48 6.54
N ASP A 69 -16.41 1.16 6.39
CA ASP A 69 -15.88 0.46 5.24
C ASP A 69 -16.79 0.64 4.03
N VAL A 70 -16.27 1.25 2.98
CA VAL A 70 -17.00 1.48 1.73
C VAL A 70 -16.44 0.61 0.62
N TYR A 71 -17.33 0.09 -0.21
CA TYR A 71 -16.97 -0.76 -1.32
C TYR A 71 -17.62 -0.26 -2.61
N ILE A 72 -16.84 -0.22 -3.68
CA ILE A 72 -17.32 0.07 -5.02
C ILE A 72 -16.84 -1.01 -5.98
N THR A 73 -17.60 -1.25 -7.05
CA THR A 73 -17.17 -2.14 -8.12
C THR A 73 -16.60 -1.29 -9.25
N SER A 74 -15.37 -1.54 -9.63
CA SER A 74 -14.74 -0.86 -10.77
C SER A 74 -15.35 -1.32 -12.10
N ARG A 75 -15.05 -0.58 -13.17
CA ARG A 75 -15.58 -0.88 -14.52
C ARG A 75 -15.20 -2.28 -15.02
N ASP A 76 -14.06 -2.80 -14.61
CA ASP A 76 -13.55 -4.13 -14.94
C ASP A 76 -13.96 -5.21 -13.93
N GLY A 77 -14.91 -4.90 -13.02
CA GLY A 77 -15.52 -5.85 -12.09
C GLY A 77 -14.75 -6.09 -10.80
N LEU A 78 -13.67 -5.34 -10.53
CA LEU A 78 -12.93 -5.46 -9.28
C LEU A 78 -13.69 -4.79 -8.13
N ARG A 79 -13.76 -5.46 -6.98
CA ARG A 79 -14.26 -4.87 -5.74
C ARG A 79 -13.20 -4.04 -5.07
N LEU A 80 -13.37 -2.73 -5.10
CA LEU A 80 -12.48 -1.77 -4.45
C LEU A 80 -12.99 -1.48 -3.05
N HIS A 81 -12.07 -1.38 -2.10
CA HIS A 81 -12.33 -1.07 -0.71
C HIS A 81 -11.76 0.30 -0.36
N GLY A 82 -12.49 1.07 0.40
CA GLY A 82 -12.06 2.33 1.00
C GLY A 82 -12.57 2.45 2.43
N THR A 83 -11.93 3.28 3.22
CA THR A 83 -12.40 3.65 4.55
C THR A 83 -12.87 5.10 4.52
N PHE A 84 -14.09 5.35 4.93
CA PHE A 84 -14.70 6.67 5.00
C PHE A 84 -14.69 7.17 6.44
N PHE A 85 -14.23 8.39 6.63
CA PHE A 85 -14.29 9.11 7.90
C PHE A 85 -15.27 10.27 7.76
N CYS A 86 -16.33 10.28 8.56
CA CYS A 86 -17.30 11.36 8.53
C CYS A 86 -16.77 12.55 9.34
N CYS A 87 -16.85 13.74 8.74
CA CYS A 87 -16.67 15.00 9.44
C CYS A 87 -17.99 15.77 9.43
N GLU A 88 -18.63 15.84 10.58
CA GLU A 88 -19.91 16.53 10.72
C GLU A 88 -19.78 18.02 10.35
N GLY A 89 -20.76 18.52 9.63
CA GLY A 89 -20.83 19.93 9.20
C GLY A 89 -19.93 20.28 8.00
N SER A 90 -19.15 19.34 7.47
CA SER A 90 -18.35 19.59 6.26
C SER A 90 -19.12 19.31 4.99
N GLY A 91 -19.21 20.29 4.10
CA GLY A 91 -19.71 20.11 2.73
C GLY A 91 -18.63 19.67 1.73
N ARG A 92 -17.44 19.33 2.19
CA ARG A 92 -16.31 18.93 1.34
C ARG A 92 -15.93 17.48 1.59
N VAL A 93 -15.58 16.78 0.53
CA VAL A 93 -15.03 15.42 0.58
C VAL A 93 -13.62 15.44 0.01
N VAL A 94 -12.68 14.85 0.73
CA VAL A 94 -11.31 14.65 0.26
C VAL A 94 -11.13 13.15 0.01
N VAL A 95 -10.76 12.80 -1.20
CA VAL A 95 -10.47 11.42 -1.57
C VAL A 95 -8.97 11.24 -1.63
N CYS A 96 -8.45 10.30 -0.84
CA CYS A 96 -7.03 10.01 -0.75
C CYS A 96 -6.73 8.63 -1.32
N PHE A 97 -5.73 8.54 -2.19
CA PHE A 97 -5.25 7.28 -2.74
C PHE A 97 -3.86 6.99 -2.21
N HIS A 98 -3.69 5.87 -1.55
CA HIS A 98 -2.37 5.47 -1.05
C HIS A 98 -1.44 5.05 -2.19
N GLY A 99 -0.13 5.16 -1.95
CA GLY A 99 0.90 4.77 -2.88
C GLY A 99 0.99 3.26 -3.09
N TYR A 100 1.76 2.87 -4.11
CA TYR A 100 2.07 1.47 -4.37
C TYR A 100 2.67 0.80 -3.13
N THR A 101 2.17 -0.36 -2.77
CA THR A 101 2.55 -1.13 -1.57
C THR A 101 2.30 -0.44 -0.22
N SER A 102 1.52 0.64 -0.16
CA SER A 102 1.13 1.32 1.08
C SER A 102 -0.33 1.03 1.50
N GLU A 103 -0.75 1.64 2.57
CA GLU A 103 -2.12 1.59 3.10
C GLU A 103 -2.55 3.01 3.47
N GLY A 104 -3.83 3.31 3.31
CA GLY A 104 -4.35 4.67 3.56
C GLY A 104 -4.07 5.18 4.97
N LEU A 105 -4.23 4.33 5.98
CA LEU A 105 -3.93 4.69 7.37
C LEU A 105 -2.44 4.97 7.63
N ASN A 106 -1.55 4.53 6.76
CA ASN A 106 -0.12 4.81 6.88
C ASN A 106 0.28 6.11 6.21
N ASP A 107 -0.33 6.42 5.05
CA ASP A 107 0.10 7.55 4.22
C ASP A 107 -0.56 8.87 4.66
N TYR A 108 -1.78 8.81 5.21
CA TYR A 108 -2.59 10.01 5.43
C TYR A 108 -2.85 10.37 6.89
N THR A 109 -2.28 9.66 7.85
CA THR A 109 -2.50 9.93 9.28
C THR A 109 -2.15 11.35 9.70
N SER A 110 -1.08 11.91 9.15
CA SER A 110 -0.60 13.25 9.52
C SER A 110 -1.50 14.37 8.99
N ILE A 111 -2.20 14.15 7.88
CA ILE A 111 -3.10 15.14 7.26
C ILE A 111 -4.57 14.91 7.60
N ALA A 112 -4.92 13.71 8.05
CA ALA A 112 -6.29 13.38 8.42
C ALA A 112 -6.75 14.15 9.66
N LYS A 113 -5.87 14.33 10.66
CA LYS A 113 -6.21 15.02 11.91
C LYS A 113 -6.69 16.47 11.69
N PRO A 114 -5.96 17.34 10.96
CA PRO A 114 -6.46 18.67 10.63
C PRO A 114 -7.73 18.65 9.78
N GLY A 115 -7.87 17.67 8.89
CA GLY A 115 -9.03 17.54 8.01
C GLY A 115 -10.31 17.11 8.73
N LEU A 116 -10.20 16.31 9.79
CA LEU A 116 -11.32 15.81 10.59
C LEU A 116 -11.66 16.73 11.78
N GLN A 117 -10.82 17.70 12.07
CA GLN A 117 -11.03 18.71 13.11
C GLN A 117 -10.96 20.11 12.48
N PRO A 118 -11.97 20.52 11.70
CA PRO A 118 -11.93 21.76 10.91
C PRO A 118 -11.82 23.03 11.75
N ASP A 119 -12.21 23.01 13.01
CA ASP A 119 -12.27 24.18 13.88
C ASP A 119 -11.34 24.08 15.11
N GLY A 120 -10.46 23.14 15.11
CA GLY A 120 -9.53 22.87 16.22
C GLY A 120 -8.30 23.75 16.23
N GLY A 121 -8.50 25.02 16.31
CA GLY A 121 -7.56 25.93 16.95
C GLY A 121 -6.31 26.29 16.17
N GLY A 122 -6.11 27.53 16.11
CA GLY A 122 -4.84 28.17 15.90
C GLY A 122 -3.87 27.91 17.03
#